data_0efae26d4bb8f15c089108c292fcf3ce
#
_entry.id   0efae26d4bb8f15c089108c292fcf3ce
#
_cell.length_a   1.000
_cell.length_b   1.000
_cell.length_c   1.000
_cell.angle_alpha   90.00
_cell.angle_beta   90.00
_cell.angle_gamma   90.00
#
_symmetry.space_group_name_H-M   'P 1'
#
loop_
_entity.id
_entity.type
_entity.pdbx_description
1 polymer ?
#
loop_
_entity_poly.entity_id
_entity_poly.type
_entity_poly.pdbx_seq_one_letter_code
_entity_poly.pdbx_strand_id
1 'polypeptide(L)'
;MDEKFNEATKNRPEGDRTVDSPVVLIDIPSFIKQIKDEKAWDKNDRNSVTVFKTDKMRVVVVGLHKGAEMTTEHPDNVISIQVISGKIKLHANDDTYDVRKKQAVALHDNVPYRVVAVKKSIFLLTVTA
;
A
#
# COMPACT_ATOMS: atom_id res chain seq x y z
N MET A 1 -13.99 -17.50 12.66
CA MET A 1 -13.14 -16.27 12.63
C MET A 1 -14.04 -15.07 12.56
N ASP A 2 -13.86 -14.14 13.47
CA ASP A 2 -14.66 -12.92 13.48
C ASP A 2 -14.24 -12.00 12.34
N GLU A 3 -15.22 -11.34 11.73
CA GLU A 3 -14.95 -10.35 10.70
C GLU A 3 -14.33 -9.10 11.31
N LYS A 4 -13.41 -8.49 10.56
CA LYS A 4 -12.80 -7.22 10.95
C LYS A 4 -13.28 -6.13 10.01
N PHE A 5 -13.49 -4.94 10.56
CA PHE A 5 -13.98 -3.78 9.80
C PHE A 5 -13.05 -2.60 9.98
N ASN A 6 -12.95 -1.79 8.93
CA ASN A 6 -12.41 -0.44 9.05
C ASN A 6 -13.55 0.47 9.44
N GLU A 7 -13.44 1.13 10.59
CA GLU A 7 -14.45 2.07 11.03
C GLU A 7 -14.41 3.35 10.21
N ALA A 8 -15.58 3.93 9.96
CA ALA A 8 -15.66 5.24 9.34
C ALA A 8 -14.99 6.29 10.22
N THR A 9 -14.24 7.21 9.63
CA THR A 9 -13.56 8.29 10.33
C THR A 9 -13.88 9.61 9.66
N LYS A 10 -13.46 10.72 10.29
CA LYS A 10 -13.62 12.05 9.71
C LYS A 10 -12.96 12.18 8.33
N ASN A 11 -11.80 11.56 8.16
CA ASN A 11 -11.07 11.60 6.89
C ASN A 11 -11.51 10.49 5.93
N ARG A 12 -12.26 9.51 6.41
CA ARG A 12 -12.71 8.35 5.63
C ARG A 12 -14.12 7.97 6.05
N PRO A 13 -15.11 8.80 5.68
CA PRO A 13 -16.50 8.53 6.08
C PRO A 13 -17.06 7.25 5.46
N GLU A 14 -16.49 6.77 4.36
CA GLU A 14 -16.91 5.55 3.68
C GLU A 14 -16.04 4.35 4.04
N GLY A 15 -15.25 4.45 5.12
CA GLY A 15 -14.30 3.42 5.50
C GLY A 15 -14.90 2.23 6.23
N ASP A 16 -16.18 2.28 6.60
CA ASP A 16 -16.85 1.21 7.34
C ASP A 16 -17.13 0.03 6.40
N ARG A 17 -16.15 -0.87 6.31
CA ARG A 17 -16.23 -2.03 5.42
C ARG A 17 -15.51 -3.22 6.05
N THR A 18 -15.88 -4.44 5.60
CA THR A 18 -15.24 -5.67 6.03
C THR A 18 -13.87 -5.80 5.39
N VAL A 19 -12.82 -6.01 6.21
CA VAL A 19 -11.45 -6.24 5.74
C VAL A 19 -10.96 -7.66 6.03
N ASP A 20 -11.71 -8.45 6.80
CA ASP A 20 -11.36 -9.83 7.15
C ASP A 20 -12.62 -10.70 7.20
N SER A 21 -13.15 -11.04 6.05
CA SER A 21 -14.18 -12.07 5.90
C SER A 21 -13.58 -13.23 5.13
N PRO A 22 -14.26 -14.40 5.04
CA PRO A 22 -13.71 -15.55 4.32
C PRO A 22 -13.25 -15.24 2.90
N VAL A 23 -13.96 -14.33 2.23
CA VAL A 23 -13.57 -13.85 0.89
C VAL A 23 -13.77 -12.35 0.84
N VAL A 24 -12.73 -11.64 0.45
CA VAL A 24 -12.80 -10.17 0.26
C VAL A 24 -12.43 -9.88 -1.20
N LEU A 25 -13.39 -9.33 -1.95
CA LEU A 25 -13.12 -8.85 -3.30
C LEU A 25 -12.49 -7.48 -3.21
N ILE A 26 -11.30 -7.33 -3.80
CA ILE A 26 -10.58 -6.06 -3.80
C ILE A 26 -10.73 -5.43 -5.18
N ASP A 27 -11.60 -4.43 -5.28
CA ASP A 27 -11.81 -3.68 -6.52
C ASP A 27 -10.80 -2.53 -6.57
N ILE A 28 -9.66 -2.79 -7.18
CA ILE A 28 -8.54 -1.85 -7.21
C ILE A 28 -8.94 -0.47 -7.76
N PRO A 29 -9.66 -0.36 -8.89
CA PRO A 29 -10.04 0.97 -9.39
C PRO A 29 -10.85 1.80 -8.41
N SER A 30 -11.77 1.17 -7.65
CA SER A 30 -12.58 1.91 -6.68
C SER A 30 -11.75 2.42 -5.51
N PHE A 31 -10.74 1.65 -5.07
CA PHE A 31 -9.84 2.10 -4.01
C PHE A 31 -8.91 3.21 -4.47
N ILE A 32 -8.46 3.18 -5.72
CA ILE A 32 -7.68 4.29 -6.29
C ILE A 32 -8.51 5.58 -6.28
N LYS A 33 -9.78 5.48 -6.68
CA LYS A 33 -10.68 6.64 -6.64
C LYS A 33 -10.85 7.15 -5.21
N GLN A 34 -11.08 6.26 -4.27
CA GLN A 34 -11.22 6.63 -2.86
C GLN A 34 -9.98 7.37 -2.35
N ILE A 35 -8.78 6.84 -2.63
CA ILE A 35 -7.52 7.46 -2.20
C ILE A 35 -7.41 8.89 -2.74
N LYS A 36 -7.74 9.10 -4.02
CA LYS A 36 -7.61 10.40 -4.67
C LYS A 36 -8.70 11.39 -4.24
N ASP A 37 -9.86 10.90 -3.83
CA ASP A 37 -10.99 11.75 -3.42
C ASP A 37 -10.90 12.16 -1.95
N GLU A 38 -10.11 11.49 -1.15
CA GLU A 38 -9.95 11.83 0.28
C GLU A 38 -9.08 13.06 0.48
N LYS A 39 -9.41 13.85 1.50
CA LYS A 39 -8.66 15.08 1.83
C LYS A 39 -7.18 14.80 2.12
N ALA A 40 -6.85 13.64 2.67
CA ALA A 40 -5.48 13.26 2.95
C ALA A 40 -4.60 13.29 1.69
N TRP A 41 -5.17 12.97 0.53
CA TRP A 41 -4.44 13.02 -0.73
C TRP A 41 -4.00 14.42 -1.11
N ASP A 42 -4.86 15.41 -0.87
CA ASP A 42 -4.56 16.81 -1.21
C ASP A 42 -3.64 17.47 -0.16
N LYS A 43 -3.73 17.04 1.09
CA LYS A 43 -3.01 17.68 2.20
C LYS A 43 -1.65 17.07 2.51
N ASN A 44 -1.42 15.83 2.08
CA ASN A 44 -0.18 15.11 2.37
C ASN A 44 0.46 14.63 1.07
N ASP A 45 1.67 14.11 1.17
CA ASP A 45 2.36 13.54 0.03
C ASP A 45 1.93 12.10 -0.28
N ARG A 46 1.03 11.53 0.54
CA ARG A 46 0.56 10.15 0.41
C ARG A 46 -0.82 9.94 0.99
N ASN A 47 -1.43 8.83 0.58
CA ASN A 47 -2.63 8.30 1.20
C ASN A 47 -2.65 6.79 0.98
N SER A 48 -3.27 6.05 1.89
CA SER A 48 -3.35 4.60 1.77
C SER A 48 -4.65 4.09 2.35
N VAL A 49 -5.04 2.88 1.94
CA VAL A 49 -6.21 2.21 2.47
C VAL A 49 -5.90 0.72 2.64
N THR A 50 -6.19 0.18 3.83
CA THR A 50 -6.09 -1.25 4.07
C THR A 50 -7.33 -1.92 3.49
N VAL A 51 -7.11 -2.88 2.61
CA VAL A 51 -8.20 -3.56 1.89
C VAL A 51 -8.41 -5.00 2.35
N PHE A 52 -7.42 -5.58 3.02
CA PHE A 52 -7.51 -6.91 3.62
C PHE A 52 -6.59 -6.96 4.83
N LYS A 53 -7.06 -7.58 5.93
CA LYS A 53 -6.26 -7.65 7.15
C LYS A 53 -6.63 -8.89 7.95
N THR A 54 -5.64 -9.73 8.20
CA THR A 54 -5.73 -10.88 9.10
C THR A 54 -4.54 -10.87 10.04
N ASP A 55 -4.48 -11.85 10.95
CA ASP A 55 -3.31 -12.02 11.83
C ASP A 55 -2.06 -12.43 11.04
N LYS A 56 -2.23 -12.93 9.82
CA LYS A 56 -1.14 -13.49 9.00
C LYS A 56 -0.73 -12.59 7.85
N MET A 57 -1.62 -11.69 7.40
CA MET A 57 -1.36 -10.91 6.19
C MET A 57 -2.19 -9.63 6.19
N ARG A 58 -1.60 -8.59 5.62
CA ARG A 58 -2.29 -7.33 5.38
C ARG A 58 -2.03 -6.88 3.95
N VAL A 59 -3.08 -6.41 3.28
CA VAL A 59 -2.98 -5.85 1.93
C VAL A 59 -3.42 -4.40 1.97
N VAL A 60 -2.57 -3.51 1.44
CA VAL A 60 -2.78 -2.06 1.48
C VAL A 60 -2.62 -1.50 0.07
N VAL A 61 -3.56 -0.65 -0.34
CA VAL A 61 -3.38 0.16 -1.55
C VAL A 61 -2.75 1.47 -1.12
N VAL A 62 -1.59 1.79 -1.69
CA VAL A 62 -0.79 2.96 -1.32
C VAL A 62 -0.68 3.89 -2.51
N GLY A 63 -0.96 5.18 -2.29
CA GLY A 63 -0.72 6.23 -3.27
C GLY A 63 0.36 7.17 -2.76
N LEU A 64 1.32 7.50 -3.62
CA LEU A 64 2.39 8.44 -3.34
C LEU A 64 2.41 9.52 -4.42
N HIS A 65 2.49 10.79 -4.01
CA HIS A 65 2.78 11.87 -4.94
C HIS A 65 4.24 11.80 -5.39
N LYS A 66 4.55 12.45 -6.50
CA LYS A 66 5.93 12.51 -7.01
C LYS A 66 6.88 13.00 -5.91
N GLY A 67 7.96 12.27 -5.71
CA GLY A 67 8.99 12.59 -4.72
C GLY A 67 8.72 12.09 -3.32
N ALA A 68 7.53 11.56 -3.03
CA ALA A 68 7.24 11.00 -1.72
C ALA A 68 8.05 9.74 -1.47
N GLU A 69 8.43 9.52 -0.21
CA GLU A 69 9.25 8.38 0.19
C GLU A 69 8.56 7.59 1.30
N MET A 70 8.75 6.27 1.27
CA MET A 70 8.30 5.36 2.31
C MET A 70 9.48 4.49 2.72
N THR A 71 9.86 4.53 4.00
CA THR A 71 11.05 3.85 4.51
C THR A 71 10.66 2.86 5.60
N THR A 72 11.27 1.67 5.57
CA THR A 72 11.15 0.68 6.64
C THR A 72 12.56 0.22 7.01
N GLU A 73 13.00 0.52 8.25
CA GLU A 73 14.37 0.22 8.70
C GLU A 73 14.48 -1.13 9.41
N HIS A 74 13.38 -1.61 10.01
CA HIS A 74 13.35 -2.86 10.79
C HIS A 74 12.17 -3.72 10.35
N PRO A 75 12.20 -4.24 9.10
CA PRO A 75 11.07 -5.01 8.58
C PRO A 75 11.12 -6.44 9.11
N ASP A 76 10.13 -6.80 9.91
CA ASP A 76 10.00 -8.17 10.42
C ASP A 76 9.24 -9.08 9.46
N ASN A 77 8.77 -8.54 8.35
CA ASN A 77 7.81 -9.21 7.48
C ASN A 77 8.35 -9.40 6.08
N VAL A 78 7.90 -10.47 5.44
CA VAL A 78 8.05 -10.63 3.99
C VAL A 78 7.01 -9.72 3.33
N ILE A 79 7.41 -8.99 2.30
CA ILE A 79 6.51 -8.08 1.61
C ILE A 79 6.57 -8.27 0.11
N SER A 80 5.49 -7.86 -0.56
CA SER A 80 5.51 -7.66 -2.00
C SER A 80 4.90 -6.30 -2.33
N ILE A 81 5.44 -5.65 -3.35
CA ILE A 81 4.95 -4.38 -3.86
C ILE A 81 4.66 -4.57 -5.34
N GLN A 82 3.40 -4.38 -5.75
CA GLN A 82 3.00 -4.44 -7.15
C GLN A 82 2.56 -3.06 -7.61
N VAL A 83 3.24 -2.51 -8.60
CA VAL A 83 2.91 -1.18 -9.12
C VAL A 83 1.70 -1.27 -10.04
N ILE A 84 0.65 -0.53 -9.71
CA ILE A 84 -0.58 -0.46 -10.49
C ILE A 84 -0.49 0.68 -11.51
N SER A 85 0.02 1.83 -11.09
CA SER A 85 0.25 2.97 -11.98
C SER A 85 1.45 3.76 -11.50
N GLY A 86 2.11 4.47 -12.41
CA GLY A 86 3.28 5.26 -12.10
C GLY A 86 4.57 4.46 -12.16
N LYS A 87 5.55 4.91 -11.40
CA LYS A 87 6.89 4.30 -11.33
C LYS A 87 7.51 4.63 -9.99
N ILE A 88 8.10 3.63 -9.35
CA ILE A 88 8.83 3.81 -8.11
C ILE A 88 10.26 3.33 -8.25
N LYS A 89 11.15 3.86 -7.40
CA LYS A 89 12.47 3.30 -7.17
C LYS A 89 12.49 2.64 -5.81
N LEU A 90 12.96 1.41 -5.76
CA LEU A 90 13.14 0.68 -4.51
C LEU A 90 14.63 0.57 -4.23
N HIS A 91 15.04 1.05 -3.06
CA HIS A 91 16.41 0.93 -2.57
C HIS A 91 16.44 -0.16 -1.50
N ALA A 92 17.21 -1.21 -1.71
CA ALA A 92 17.34 -2.33 -0.79
C ALA A 92 18.68 -3.03 -1.02
N ASN A 93 19.38 -3.43 0.05
CA ASN A 93 20.66 -4.15 -0.02
C ASN A 93 21.69 -3.46 -0.93
N ASP A 94 21.80 -2.13 -0.83
CA ASP A 94 22.75 -1.32 -1.61
C ASP A 94 22.46 -1.32 -3.12
N ASP A 95 21.33 -1.87 -3.53
CA ASP A 95 20.88 -1.86 -4.92
C ASP A 95 19.64 -0.98 -5.08
N THR A 96 19.43 -0.55 -6.32
CA THR A 96 18.26 0.25 -6.69
C THR A 96 17.51 -0.45 -7.81
N TYR A 97 16.20 -0.60 -7.64
CA TYR A 97 15.33 -1.27 -8.60
C TYR A 97 14.28 -0.29 -9.11
N ASP A 98 14.16 -0.17 -10.41
CA ASP A 98 13.05 0.57 -11.02
C ASP A 98 11.87 -0.39 -11.16
N VAL A 99 10.75 -0.07 -10.53
CA VAL A 99 9.53 -0.88 -10.60
C VAL A 99 8.46 -0.06 -11.30
N ARG A 100 7.98 -0.56 -12.42
CA ARG A 100 7.03 0.13 -13.29
C ARG A 100 5.67 -0.53 -13.23
N LYS A 101 4.70 0.14 -13.84
CA LYS A 101 3.34 -0.39 -13.99
C LYS A 101 3.37 -1.86 -14.42
N LYS A 102 2.59 -2.69 -13.73
CA LYS A 102 2.45 -4.13 -13.94
C LYS A 102 3.65 -4.96 -13.48
N GLN A 103 4.66 -4.34 -12.90
CA GLN A 103 5.77 -5.06 -12.30
C GLN A 103 5.58 -5.14 -10.80
N ALA A 104 6.19 -6.16 -10.19
CA ALA A 104 6.20 -6.34 -8.75
C ALA A 104 7.61 -6.65 -8.27
N VAL A 105 7.86 -6.35 -7.01
CA VAL A 105 9.08 -6.71 -6.31
C VAL A 105 8.68 -7.36 -4.98
N ALA A 106 9.42 -8.39 -4.58
CA ALA A 106 9.20 -9.07 -3.31
C ALA A 106 10.50 -9.05 -2.50
N LEU A 107 10.37 -8.86 -1.19
CA LEU A 107 11.50 -8.80 -0.29
C LEU A 107 11.31 -9.79 0.85
N HIS A 108 12.38 -10.50 1.19
CA HIS A 108 12.42 -11.30 2.41
C HIS A 108 12.34 -10.41 3.64
N ASP A 109 12.02 -11.02 4.78
CA ASP A 109 12.09 -10.33 6.07
C ASP A 109 13.52 -9.84 6.36
N ASN A 110 13.62 -8.87 7.24
CA ASN A 110 14.91 -8.29 7.68
C ASN A 110 15.70 -7.57 6.58
N VAL A 111 15.04 -7.19 5.49
CA VAL A 111 15.66 -6.37 4.44
C VAL A 111 15.13 -4.95 4.56
N PRO A 112 15.92 -4.01 5.08
CA PRO A 112 15.50 -2.60 5.10
C PRO A 112 15.33 -2.08 3.68
N TYR A 113 14.31 -1.25 3.48
CA TYR A 113 14.04 -0.73 2.15
C TYR A 113 13.48 0.70 2.20
N ARG A 114 13.62 1.38 1.08
CA ARG A 114 13.07 2.70 0.86
C ARG A 114 12.44 2.75 -0.53
N VAL A 115 11.19 3.21 -0.59
CA VAL A 115 10.45 3.40 -1.84
C VAL A 115 10.39 4.89 -2.12
N VAL A 116 10.73 5.29 -3.35
CA VAL A 116 10.64 6.69 -3.79
C VAL A 116 9.76 6.73 -5.03
N ALA A 117 8.71 7.55 -4.99
CA ALA A 117 7.85 7.75 -6.15
C ALA A 117 8.55 8.65 -7.17
N VAL A 118 8.91 8.11 -8.33
CA VAL A 118 9.52 8.88 -9.43
C VAL A 118 8.49 9.81 -10.03
N LYS A 119 7.24 9.39 -10.06
CA LYS A 119 6.08 10.19 -10.43
C LYS A 119 4.92 9.72 -9.57
N LYS A 120 3.78 10.39 -9.64
CA LYS A 120 2.58 9.96 -8.90
C LYS A 120 2.35 8.48 -9.16
N SER A 121 2.27 7.67 -8.10
CA SER A 121 2.24 6.22 -8.22
C SER A 121 1.22 5.62 -7.26
N ILE A 122 0.62 4.51 -7.71
CA ILE A 122 -0.26 3.66 -6.90
C ILE A 122 0.32 2.26 -6.92
N PHE A 123 0.45 1.65 -5.75
CA PHE A 123 0.89 0.26 -5.68
C PHE A 123 0.13 -0.52 -4.61
N LEU A 124 0.14 -1.83 -4.78
CA LEU A 124 -0.45 -2.77 -3.83
C LEU A 124 0.69 -3.31 -2.97
N LEU A 125 0.59 -3.08 -1.67
CA LEU A 125 1.56 -3.57 -0.70
C LEU A 125 0.94 -4.74 0.06
N THR A 126 1.59 -5.90 0.00
CA THR A 126 1.19 -7.07 0.77
C THR A 126 2.26 -7.32 1.83
N VAL A 127 1.83 -7.40 3.08
CA VAL A 127 2.71 -7.60 4.23
C VAL A 127 2.28 -8.86 4.96
N THR A 128 3.19 -9.81 5.11
CA THR A 128 2.93 -11.03 5.89
C THR A 128 3.41 -10.83 7.33
N ALA A 129 2.71 -11.44 8.24
CA ALA A 129 3.12 -11.41 9.64
C ALA A 129 4.14 -12.51 9.95
#